data_54a63c1f27e7198b8229ce19ce7594d0
#
_entry.id   54a63c1f27e7198b8229ce19ce7594d0
#
_cell.length_a   1.000
_cell.length_b   1.000
_cell.length_c   1.000
_cell.angle_alpha   90.00
_cell.angle_beta   90.00
_cell.angle_gamma   90.00
#
_symmetry.space_group_name_H-M   'P 1'
#
loop_
_entity.id
_entity.type
_entity.pdbx_description
1 polymer ?
#
loop_
_entity_poly.entity_id
_entity_poly.type
_entity_poly.pdbx_seq_one_letter_code
_entity_poly.pdbx_strand_id
1 'polypeptide(L)'
;MRAPCYSRDGRSTTPAGLPRSATRKVRHMKIGIIGAGNIGGNLTRRLTAVGHDVAVANSRGPQTLAELAEETGATPVTVEQAPRGARVVIVTIPLKNIPGLPAGLFADAPEGLVVIDTGNYYPQQRDGRIAEIEEGLPESRWTERHLGRPVVKAFNGTYAQDLLDRPRPKGDPGRVALPVAGDDPEAKRVARALIDDLGFDTVDTGGLDDSWRQQPGTPVYGEAADAETVRKLLAAAASERTAEWRA
;
A
#
# COMPACT_ATOMS: atom_id res chain seq x y z
N MET A 1 0.07 -51.03 -64.01
CA MET A 1 -0.17 -50.00 -65.03
C MET A 1 -0.69 -48.72 -64.27
N ARG A 2 -0.03 -47.58 -64.58
CA ARG A 2 -0.34 -46.16 -64.25
C ARG A 2 -0.06 -45.66 -62.85
N ALA A 3 1.10 -45.04 -62.71
CA ALA A 3 1.35 -43.82 -61.93
C ALA A 3 0.90 -42.61 -62.78
N PRO A 4 1.11 -41.37 -62.37
CA PRO A 4 1.07 -40.65 -61.09
C PRO A 4 0.22 -39.34 -61.19
N CYS A 5 0.01 -38.61 -60.13
CA CYS A 5 -0.06 -37.13 -60.22
C CYS A 5 0.39 -36.48 -58.92
N TYR A 6 1.49 -35.77 -59.04
CA TYR A 6 2.03 -34.79 -58.11
C TYR A 6 1.13 -33.56 -58.10
N SER A 7 0.87 -32.99 -56.92
CA SER A 7 0.58 -31.59 -56.79
C SER A 7 1.28 -31.05 -55.53
N ARG A 8 2.27 -30.19 -55.75
CA ARG A 8 2.96 -29.35 -54.78
C ARG A 8 1.99 -28.27 -54.32
N ASP A 9 1.87 -28.06 -53.04
CA ASP A 9 1.72 -26.74 -52.44
C ASP A 9 2.22 -26.77 -51.00
N GLY A 10 3.54 -26.53 -50.85
CA GLY A 10 4.18 -26.29 -49.60
C GLY A 10 3.81 -24.88 -49.08
N ARG A 11 2.86 -24.80 -48.18
CA ARG A 11 2.71 -23.62 -47.30
C ARG A 11 3.04 -24.02 -45.88
N SER A 12 4.24 -23.65 -45.47
CA SER A 12 4.66 -23.65 -44.09
C SER A 12 3.78 -22.65 -43.32
N THR A 13 2.86 -23.13 -42.52
CA THR A 13 2.16 -22.33 -41.55
C THR A 13 3.04 -22.22 -40.31
N THR A 14 3.81 -21.14 -40.21
CA THR A 14 4.46 -20.74 -38.97
C THR A 14 3.37 -20.48 -37.94
N PRO A 15 3.40 -21.08 -36.73
CA PRO A 15 2.42 -20.78 -35.71
C PRO A 15 2.58 -19.31 -35.32
N ALA A 16 1.46 -18.58 -35.36
CA ALA A 16 1.38 -17.20 -34.89
C ALA A 16 1.94 -17.09 -33.49
N GLY A 17 2.99 -16.31 -33.35
CA GLY A 17 3.62 -16.07 -32.06
C GLY A 17 2.57 -15.56 -31.07
N LEU A 18 2.53 -16.15 -29.89
CA LEU A 18 1.76 -15.67 -28.75
C LEU A 18 2.01 -14.17 -28.56
N PRO A 19 0.98 -13.35 -28.32
CA PRO A 19 1.16 -11.94 -28.08
C PRO A 19 2.12 -11.78 -26.88
N ARG A 20 3.25 -11.13 -27.10
CA ARG A 20 4.14 -10.72 -26.05
C ARG A 20 3.30 -9.89 -25.07
N SER A 21 3.14 -10.37 -23.85
CA SER A 21 2.56 -9.62 -22.75
C SER A 21 3.19 -8.22 -22.77
N ALA A 22 2.36 -7.21 -23.04
CA ALA A 22 2.80 -5.83 -22.95
C ALA A 22 3.15 -5.59 -21.48
N THR A 23 4.43 -5.62 -21.17
CA THR A 23 4.95 -5.22 -19.86
C THR A 23 4.49 -3.78 -19.64
N ARG A 24 3.46 -3.60 -18.82
CA ARG A 24 3.00 -2.28 -18.39
C ARG A 24 4.19 -1.57 -17.76
N LYS A 25 4.62 -0.49 -18.38
CA LYS A 25 5.73 0.31 -17.88
C LYS A 25 5.29 0.90 -16.54
N VAL A 26 5.84 0.40 -15.43
CA VAL A 26 5.62 0.97 -14.09
C VAL A 26 5.98 2.44 -14.15
N ARG A 27 5.07 3.32 -13.71
CA ARG A 27 5.36 4.77 -13.65
C ARG A 27 6.30 4.98 -12.48
N HIS A 28 7.57 5.19 -12.79
CA HIS A 28 8.59 5.53 -11.80
C HIS A 28 8.11 6.72 -10.94
N MET A 29 8.09 6.55 -9.63
CA MET A 29 7.72 7.57 -8.65
C MET A 29 8.82 7.70 -7.60
N LYS A 30 8.99 8.90 -7.06
CA LYS A 30 9.75 9.12 -5.85
C LYS A 30 8.83 8.94 -4.64
N ILE A 31 9.22 8.07 -3.73
CA ILE A 31 8.39 7.63 -2.58
C ILE A 31 9.19 7.83 -1.30
N GLY A 32 8.61 8.53 -0.34
CA GLY A 32 9.12 8.61 1.02
C GLY A 32 8.45 7.56 1.91
N ILE A 33 9.21 6.86 2.74
CA ILE A 33 8.68 5.94 3.75
C ILE A 33 9.11 6.43 5.12
N ILE A 34 8.14 6.71 6.00
CA ILE A 34 8.37 7.10 7.39
C ILE A 34 8.00 5.92 8.28
N GLY A 35 9.03 5.26 8.79
CA GLY A 35 8.94 4.02 9.55
C GLY A 35 9.50 2.82 8.78
N ALA A 36 10.57 2.23 9.26
CA ALA A 36 11.25 1.08 8.67
C ALA A 36 11.07 -0.19 9.51
N GLY A 37 9.87 -0.37 10.07
CA GLY A 37 9.46 -1.61 10.73
C GLY A 37 9.08 -2.70 9.71
N ASN A 38 8.36 -3.73 10.17
CA ASN A 38 8.01 -4.87 9.31
C ASN A 38 7.27 -4.44 8.02
N ILE A 39 6.26 -3.58 8.12
CA ILE A 39 5.52 -3.08 6.95
C ILE A 39 6.41 -2.17 6.10
N GLY A 40 7.03 -1.13 6.70
CA GLY A 40 7.81 -0.15 5.95
C GLY A 40 9.06 -0.74 5.32
N GLY A 41 9.75 -1.65 6.00
CA GLY A 41 10.88 -2.39 5.45
C GLY A 41 10.49 -3.25 4.24
N ASN A 42 9.37 -3.98 4.32
CA ASN A 42 8.91 -4.81 3.21
C ASN A 42 8.34 -3.97 2.05
N LEU A 43 7.68 -2.84 2.34
CA LEU A 43 7.31 -1.87 1.30
C LEU A 43 8.56 -1.28 0.62
N THR A 44 9.61 -0.96 1.38
CA THR A 44 10.89 -0.52 0.80
C THR A 44 11.44 -1.54 -0.18
N ARG A 45 11.56 -2.82 0.23
CA ARG A 45 12.02 -3.92 -0.63
C ARG A 45 11.20 -4.05 -1.90
N ARG A 46 9.88 -4.04 -1.75
CA ARG A 46 8.98 -4.25 -2.89
C ARG A 46 8.96 -3.08 -3.86
N LEU A 47 8.91 -1.85 -3.34
CA LEU A 47 8.83 -0.64 -4.17
C LEU A 47 10.12 -0.40 -4.96
N THR A 48 11.29 -0.63 -4.35
CA THR A 48 12.57 -0.58 -5.08
C THR A 48 12.67 -1.68 -6.13
N ALA A 49 12.25 -2.92 -5.79
CA ALA A 49 12.28 -4.05 -6.72
C ALA A 49 11.40 -3.83 -7.96
N VAL A 50 10.30 -3.08 -7.86
CA VAL A 50 9.46 -2.71 -9.01
C VAL A 50 9.89 -1.41 -9.69
N GLY A 51 10.99 -0.79 -9.26
CA GLY A 51 11.67 0.31 -9.95
C GLY A 51 11.27 1.71 -9.49
N HIS A 52 10.69 1.88 -8.31
CA HIS A 52 10.50 3.20 -7.70
C HIS A 52 11.77 3.72 -7.03
N ASP A 53 11.91 5.05 -6.93
CA ASP A 53 12.95 5.72 -6.14
C ASP A 53 12.44 5.89 -4.70
N VAL A 54 13.04 5.15 -3.76
CA VAL A 54 12.57 5.09 -2.38
C VAL A 54 13.54 5.77 -1.43
N ALA A 55 13.06 6.78 -0.70
CA ALA A 55 13.70 7.35 0.46
C ALA A 55 13.05 6.77 1.73
N VAL A 56 13.86 6.20 2.64
CA VAL A 56 13.35 5.55 3.86
C VAL A 56 13.91 6.21 5.10
N ALA A 57 13.04 6.46 6.08
CA ALA A 57 13.36 7.12 7.34
C ALA A 57 12.84 6.34 8.55
N ASN A 58 13.52 6.49 9.66
CA ASN A 58 13.04 6.06 10.98
C ASN A 58 13.42 7.08 12.07
N SER A 59 12.95 6.89 13.28
CA SER A 59 13.23 7.79 14.42
C SER A 59 14.66 7.69 14.96
N ARG A 60 15.43 6.68 14.56
CA ARG A 60 16.80 6.45 15.05
C ARG A 60 17.87 7.03 14.13
N GLY A 61 17.47 7.59 13.00
CA GLY A 61 18.34 8.21 12.03
C GLY A 61 18.82 7.27 10.89
N PRO A 62 19.26 7.86 9.76
CA PRO A 62 19.55 7.14 8.52
C PRO A 62 20.67 6.10 8.67
N GLN A 63 21.62 6.29 9.57
CA GLN A 63 22.73 5.35 9.80
C GLN A 63 22.24 3.97 10.27
N THR A 64 21.06 3.88 10.88
CA THR A 64 20.47 2.61 11.34
C THR A 64 19.75 1.85 10.22
N LEU A 65 19.73 2.42 9.01
CA LEU A 65 19.07 1.86 7.83
C LEU A 65 20.09 1.38 6.77
N ALA A 66 21.37 1.32 7.12
CA ALA A 66 22.44 0.96 6.18
C ALA A 66 22.23 -0.41 5.54
N GLU A 67 21.88 -1.44 6.32
CA GLU A 67 21.62 -2.80 5.79
C GLU A 67 20.44 -2.80 4.81
N LEU A 68 19.33 -2.13 5.15
CA LEU A 68 18.16 -2.04 4.26
C LEU A 68 18.50 -1.28 2.98
N ALA A 69 19.33 -0.24 3.07
CA ALA A 69 19.79 0.54 1.92
C ALA A 69 20.69 -0.30 1.01
N GLU A 70 21.64 -1.04 1.56
CA GLU A 70 22.53 -1.94 0.82
C GLU A 70 21.74 -3.06 0.12
N GLU A 71 20.77 -3.65 0.82
CA GLU A 71 19.91 -4.70 0.29
C GLU A 71 19.03 -4.21 -0.87
N THR A 72 18.51 -2.99 -0.79
CA THR A 72 17.41 -2.54 -1.67
C THR A 72 17.78 -1.46 -2.66
N GLY A 73 18.86 -0.73 -2.41
CA GLY A 73 19.20 0.50 -3.13
C GLY A 73 18.34 1.72 -2.71
N ALA A 74 17.53 1.61 -1.66
CA ALA A 74 16.78 2.74 -1.11
C ALA A 74 17.73 3.76 -0.46
N THR A 75 17.36 5.04 -0.46
CA THR A 75 18.13 6.11 0.14
C THR A 75 17.72 6.32 1.60
N PRO A 76 18.59 6.07 2.59
CA PRO A 76 18.33 6.40 3.98
C PRO A 76 18.31 7.92 4.16
N VAL A 77 17.25 8.44 4.80
CA VAL A 77 17.10 9.88 5.03
C VAL A 77 16.59 10.15 6.45
N THR A 78 16.57 11.41 6.88
CA THR A 78 15.85 11.80 8.09
C THR A 78 14.35 11.86 7.83
N VAL A 79 13.54 11.89 8.90
CA VAL A 79 12.08 11.98 8.78
C VAL A 79 11.66 13.25 8.01
N GLU A 80 12.34 14.37 8.24
CA GLU A 80 12.07 15.67 7.59
C GLU A 80 12.44 15.67 6.11
N GLN A 81 13.33 14.78 5.71
CA GLN A 81 13.76 14.66 4.30
C GLN A 81 12.85 13.74 3.47
N ALA A 82 12.15 12.79 4.11
CA ALA A 82 11.34 11.80 3.42
C ALA A 82 10.27 12.40 2.48
N PRO A 83 9.58 13.51 2.79
CA PRO A 83 8.59 14.12 1.89
C PRO A 83 9.20 14.92 0.74
N ARG A 84 10.49 15.25 0.76
CA ARG A 84 11.12 16.18 -0.20
C ARG A 84 11.14 15.61 -1.61
N GLY A 85 10.40 16.25 -2.50
CA GLY A 85 10.28 15.83 -3.90
C GLY A 85 9.53 14.51 -4.08
N ALA A 86 8.93 13.93 -3.03
CA ALA A 86 8.16 12.70 -3.12
C ALA A 86 6.79 12.91 -3.78
N ARG A 87 6.36 11.98 -4.62
CA ARG A 87 4.99 11.91 -5.13
C ARG A 87 4.06 11.23 -4.12
N VAL A 88 4.60 10.30 -3.34
CA VAL A 88 3.89 9.56 -2.30
C VAL A 88 4.75 9.52 -1.04
N VAL A 89 4.14 9.74 0.11
CA VAL A 89 4.73 9.42 1.41
C VAL A 89 3.88 8.35 2.08
N ILE A 90 4.52 7.28 2.54
CA ILE A 90 3.87 6.21 3.30
C ILE A 90 4.27 6.35 4.76
N VAL A 91 3.28 6.60 5.62
CA VAL A 91 3.46 6.68 7.07
C VAL A 91 3.14 5.32 7.67
N THR A 92 4.16 4.66 8.23
CA THR A 92 4.08 3.30 8.75
C THR A 92 4.72 3.20 10.14
N ILE A 93 4.25 4.04 11.05
CA ILE A 93 4.66 4.08 12.44
C ILE A 93 3.47 3.81 13.37
N PRO A 94 3.71 3.41 14.64
CA PRO A 94 2.65 3.30 15.65
C PRO A 94 1.85 4.60 15.78
N LEU A 95 0.51 4.49 15.95
CA LEU A 95 -0.35 5.67 16.05
C LEU A 95 0.12 6.63 17.15
N LYS A 96 0.45 6.11 18.33
CA LYS A 96 0.94 6.93 19.45
C LYS A 96 2.13 7.83 19.11
N ASN A 97 2.88 7.50 18.06
CA ASN A 97 4.06 8.26 17.64
C ASN A 97 3.74 9.36 16.60
N ILE A 98 2.54 9.37 16.01
CA ILE A 98 2.13 10.38 15.02
C ILE A 98 2.25 11.80 15.56
N PRO A 99 1.79 12.12 16.80
CA PRO A 99 1.92 13.47 17.35
C PRO A 99 3.37 13.93 17.56
N GLY A 100 4.31 12.99 17.63
CA GLY A 100 5.75 13.28 17.77
C GLY A 100 6.47 13.54 16.45
N LEU A 101 5.80 13.48 15.31
CA LEU A 101 6.40 13.84 14.02
C LEU A 101 6.69 15.36 13.98
N PRO A 102 7.72 15.79 13.26
CA PRO A 102 8.09 17.20 13.18
C PRO A 102 6.93 18.09 12.73
N ALA A 103 6.70 19.18 13.43
CA ALA A 103 5.75 20.19 12.99
C ALA A 103 6.15 20.72 11.60
N GLY A 104 5.18 20.86 10.70
CA GLY A 104 5.45 21.31 9.34
C GLY A 104 6.19 20.29 8.45
N LEU A 105 6.17 19.00 8.82
CA LEU A 105 6.82 17.90 8.07
C LEU A 105 6.58 17.96 6.55
N PHE A 106 5.42 18.44 6.13
CA PHE A 106 5.02 18.53 4.73
C PHE A 106 5.08 19.95 4.14
N ALA A 107 5.67 20.92 4.85
CA ALA A 107 5.69 22.33 4.40
C ALA A 107 6.40 22.49 3.04
N ASP A 108 7.50 21.79 2.85
CA ASP A 108 8.30 21.83 1.62
C ASP A 108 7.94 20.68 0.65
N ALA A 109 6.83 19.98 0.88
CA ALA A 109 6.42 18.88 0.03
C ALA A 109 5.86 19.39 -1.30
N PRO A 110 6.04 18.64 -2.41
CA PRO A 110 5.46 19.02 -3.70
C PRO A 110 3.94 19.16 -3.64
N GLU A 111 3.40 20.07 -4.45
CA GLU A 111 1.97 20.11 -4.73
C GLU A 111 1.50 18.74 -5.24
N GLY A 112 0.36 18.27 -4.75
CA GLY A 112 -0.19 16.96 -5.10
C GLY A 112 0.52 15.76 -4.45
N LEU A 113 1.39 15.97 -3.44
CA LEU A 113 1.88 14.86 -2.61
C LEU A 113 0.71 14.06 -2.05
N VAL A 114 0.74 12.75 -2.20
CA VAL A 114 -0.20 11.80 -1.59
C VAL A 114 0.42 11.22 -0.33
N VAL A 115 -0.30 11.29 0.79
CA VAL A 115 0.10 10.63 2.03
C VAL A 115 -0.73 9.37 2.22
N ILE A 116 -0.07 8.22 2.38
CA ILE A 116 -0.72 6.94 2.68
C ILE A 116 -0.50 6.63 4.16
N ASP A 117 -1.60 6.43 4.89
CA ASP A 117 -1.61 5.95 6.27
C ASP A 117 -1.81 4.43 6.31
N THR A 118 -0.84 3.73 6.88
CA THR A 118 -0.91 2.27 7.10
C THR A 118 -1.18 1.93 8.58
N GLY A 119 -1.45 2.93 9.41
CA GLY A 119 -1.56 2.77 10.86
C GLY A 119 -2.72 1.88 11.28
N ASN A 120 -2.58 1.29 12.44
CA ASN A 120 -3.62 0.58 13.16
C ASN A 120 -3.56 0.97 14.63
N TYR A 121 -4.71 1.07 15.29
CA TYR A 121 -4.81 1.35 16.71
C TYR A 121 -4.86 0.05 17.51
N TYR A 122 -3.85 -0.15 18.34
CA TYR A 122 -3.74 -1.30 19.25
C TYR A 122 -3.63 -0.79 20.71
N PRO A 123 -4.77 -0.45 21.35
CA PRO A 123 -4.76 0.22 22.65
C PRO A 123 -4.09 -0.58 23.73
N GLN A 124 -4.38 -1.88 23.83
CA GLN A 124 -3.90 -2.73 24.91
C GLN A 124 -2.44 -3.18 24.72
N GLN A 125 -2.00 -3.36 23.45
CA GLN A 125 -0.68 -3.92 23.17
C GLN A 125 0.40 -2.86 22.96
N ARG A 126 0.03 -1.64 22.50
CA ARG A 126 1.04 -0.71 22.00
C ARG A 126 0.75 0.77 22.23
N ASP A 127 -0.44 1.23 21.87
CA ASP A 127 -0.69 2.66 21.69
C ASP A 127 -1.21 3.35 22.96
N GLY A 128 -1.80 2.57 23.90
CA GLY A 128 -2.55 3.12 25.02
C GLY A 128 -3.87 3.72 24.57
N ARG A 129 -4.60 4.36 25.50
CA ARG A 129 -5.89 4.95 25.21
C ARG A 129 -5.74 6.27 24.42
N ILE A 130 -6.37 6.34 23.24
CA ILE A 130 -6.57 7.57 22.47
C ILE A 130 -8.05 7.92 22.53
N ALA A 131 -8.42 8.94 23.33
CA ALA A 131 -9.80 9.24 23.66
C ALA A 131 -10.69 9.46 22.43
N GLU A 132 -10.25 10.25 21.46
CA GLU A 132 -11.01 10.55 20.25
C GLU A 132 -11.34 9.28 19.43
N ILE A 133 -10.40 8.32 19.37
CA ILE A 133 -10.61 7.05 18.65
C ILE A 133 -11.59 6.16 19.43
N GLU A 134 -11.47 6.11 20.76
CA GLU A 134 -12.41 5.40 21.63
C GLU A 134 -13.84 5.97 21.58
N GLU A 135 -13.97 7.26 21.28
CA GLU A 135 -15.23 7.99 21.10
C GLU A 135 -15.79 7.85 19.68
N GLY A 136 -15.13 7.06 18.80
CA GLY A 136 -15.63 6.70 17.49
C GLY A 136 -14.99 7.43 16.30
N LEU A 137 -13.97 8.26 16.51
CA LEU A 137 -13.23 8.85 15.39
C LEU A 137 -12.46 7.75 14.64
N PRO A 138 -12.57 7.63 13.31
CA PRO A 138 -11.77 6.72 12.53
C PRO A 138 -10.26 6.96 12.72
N GLU A 139 -9.48 5.88 12.80
CA GLU A 139 -8.02 5.95 13.07
C GLU A 139 -7.29 6.86 12.08
N SER A 140 -7.62 6.75 10.78
CA SER A 140 -6.97 7.58 9.76
C SER A 140 -7.45 9.04 9.78
N ARG A 141 -8.67 9.30 10.27
CA ARG A 141 -9.12 10.68 10.50
C ARG A 141 -8.35 11.33 11.66
N TRP A 142 -8.05 10.54 12.69
CA TRP A 142 -7.16 10.98 13.77
C TRP A 142 -5.73 11.26 13.26
N THR A 143 -5.19 10.35 12.44
CA THR A 143 -3.89 10.53 11.79
C THR A 143 -3.85 11.79 10.92
N GLU A 144 -4.87 12.00 10.07
CA GLU A 144 -5.01 13.18 9.21
C GLU A 144 -4.95 14.49 10.00
N ARG A 145 -5.70 14.58 11.11
CA ARG A 145 -5.71 15.76 11.98
C ARG A 145 -4.33 16.08 12.53
N HIS A 146 -3.59 15.07 12.99
CA HIS A 146 -2.25 15.26 13.57
C HIS A 146 -1.18 15.55 12.51
N LEU A 147 -1.32 15.01 11.31
CA LEU A 147 -0.42 15.34 10.20
C LEU A 147 -0.74 16.69 9.55
N GLY A 148 -1.92 17.27 9.82
CA GLY A 148 -2.40 18.50 9.18
C GLY A 148 -2.53 18.38 7.66
N ARG A 149 -2.78 17.17 7.14
CA ARG A 149 -2.80 16.90 5.70
C ARG A 149 -3.70 15.71 5.37
N PRO A 150 -4.48 15.77 4.25
CA PRO A 150 -5.29 14.65 3.79
C PRO A 150 -4.49 13.37 3.62
N VAL A 151 -5.07 12.24 4.02
CA VAL A 151 -4.45 10.92 3.90
C VAL A 151 -5.34 9.93 3.15
N VAL A 152 -4.70 8.90 2.61
CA VAL A 152 -5.37 7.70 2.06
C VAL A 152 -5.04 6.53 2.98
N LYS A 153 -6.06 5.86 3.50
CA LYS A 153 -5.91 4.62 4.27
C LYS A 153 -5.68 3.46 3.32
N ALA A 154 -4.54 2.78 3.45
CA ALA A 154 -4.23 1.57 2.70
C ALA A 154 -3.16 0.72 3.42
N PHE A 155 -2.99 -0.54 3.01
CA PHE A 155 -2.02 -1.51 3.55
C PHE A 155 -2.22 -1.91 5.02
N ASN A 156 -3.14 -1.33 5.74
CA ASN A 156 -3.31 -1.57 7.18
C ASN A 156 -3.81 -2.98 7.52
N GLY A 157 -4.54 -3.63 6.62
CA GLY A 157 -5.11 -4.96 6.81
C GLY A 157 -4.25 -6.11 6.27
N THR A 158 -3.07 -5.84 5.68
CA THR A 158 -2.20 -6.90 5.15
C THR A 158 -1.08 -7.23 6.14
N TYR A 159 -0.73 -8.51 6.24
CA TYR A 159 0.45 -8.91 7.00
C TYR A 159 1.73 -8.49 6.26
N ALA A 160 2.76 -8.13 7.03
CA ALA A 160 4.02 -7.69 6.46
C ALA A 160 4.64 -8.72 5.51
N GLN A 161 4.57 -10.00 5.86
CA GLN A 161 5.09 -11.09 5.04
C GLN A 161 4.32 -11.26 3.73
N ASP A 162 3.01 -11.01 3.72
CA ASP A 162 2.18 -11.11 2.52
C ASP A 162 2.60 -10.11 1.42
N LEU A 163 3.16 -8.96 1.81
CA LEU A 163 3.73 -8.01 0.85
C LEU A 163 4.87 -8.61 0.03
N LEU A 164 5.59 -9.59 0.56
CA LEU A 164 6.68 -10.30 -0.11
C LEU A 164 6.18 -11.54 -0.85
N ASP A 165 5.28 -12.32 -0.24
CA ASP A 165 4.96 -13.68 -0.68
C ASP A 165 3.75 -13.74 -1.62
N ARG A 166 2.84 -12.76 -1.57
CA ARG A 166 1.56 -12.80 -2.29
C ARG A 166 1.40 -11.86 -3.52
N PRO A 167 2.42 -11.17 -4.01
CA PRO A 167 2.28 -10.46 -5.28
C PRO A 167 1.92 -11.40 -6.43
N ARG A 168 0.92 -11.01 -7.24
CA ARG A 168 0.48 -11.75 -8.40
C ARG A 168 0.35 -10.84 -9.62
N PRO A 169 0.54 -11.36 -10.85
CA PRO A 169 0.26 -10.63 -12.07
C PRO A 169 -1.20 -10.16 -12.13
N LYS A 170 -1.45 -9.09 -12.86
CA LYS A 170 -2.82 -8.60 -13.09
C LYS A 170 -3.64 -9.65 -13.84
N GLY A 171 -4.86 -9.93 -13.32
CA GLY A 171 -5.77 -10.93 -13.87
C GLY A 171 -5.56 -12.34 -13.32
N ASP A 172 -4.60 -12.55 -12.43
CA ASP A 172 -4.45 -13.82 -11.70
C ASP A 172 -5.62 -13.98 -10.72
N PRO A 173 -6.36 -15.12 -10.73
CA PRO A 173 -7.51 -15.33 -9.85
C PRO A 173 -7.15 -15.41 -8.36
N GLY A 174 -5.88 -15.69 -8.05
CA GLY A 174 -5.37 -15.70 -6.67
C GLY A 174 -4.82 -14.35 -6.20
N ARG A 175 -5.05 -13.25 -6.97
CA ARG A 175 -4.55 -11.93 -6.63
C ARG A 175 -5.33 -11.34 -5.47
N VAL A 176 -4.62 -11.02 -4.38
CA VAL A 176 -5.20 -10.43 -3.17
C VAL A 176 -5.59 -8.97 -3.44
N ALA A 177 -6.73 -8.55 -2.90
CA ALA A 177 -7.21 -7.18 -2.98
C ALA A 177 -7.05 -6.46 -1.64
N LEU A 178 -6.56 -5.22 -1.68
CA LEU A 178 -6.41 -4.37 -0.52
C LEU A 178 -7.47 -3.26 -0.52
N PRO A 179 -8.15 -3.02 0.61
CA PRO A 179 -9.10 -1.91 0.73
C PRO A 179 -8.37 -0.56 0.76
N VAL A 180 -8.99 0.47 0.17
CA VAL A 180 -8.46 1.83 0.07
C VAL A 180 -9.57 2.83 0.38
N ALA A 181 -9.36 3.69 1.39
CA ALA A 181 -10.28 4.76 1.75
C ALA A 181 -9.59 6.13 1.66
N GLY A 182 -10.33 7.17 1.30
CA GLY A 182 -9.83 8.53 1.23
C GLY A 182 -10.79 9.47 0.53
N ASP A 183 -10.69 10.76 0.81
CA ASP A 183 -11.64 11.75 0.29
C ASP A 183 -11.26 12.28 -1.10
N ASP A 184 -9.95 12.38 -1.38
CA ASP A 184 -9.46 12.84 -2.68
C ASP A 184 -9.40 11.69 -3.70
N PRO A 185 -10.21 11.74 -4.79
CA PRO A 185 -10.21 10.70 -5.82
C PRO A 185 -8.87 10.55 -6.53
N GLU A 186 -8.11 11.64 -6.72
CA GLU A 186 -6.80 11.59 -7.35
C GLU A 186 -5.76 10.93 -6.44
N ALA A 187 -5.76 11.25 -5.14
CA ALA A 187 -4.90 10.60 -4.17
C ALA A 187 -5.19 9.09 -4.09
N LYS A 188 -6.47 8.69 -4.04
CA LYS A 188 -6.87 7.27 -4.12
C LYS A 188 -6.39 6.62 -5.42
N ARG A 189 -6.51 7.30 -6.56
CA ARG A 189 -6.04 6.78 -7.85
C ARG A 189 -4.53 6.51 -7.83
N VAL A 190 -3.74 7.41 -7.24
CA VAL A 190 -2.28 7.24 -7.09
C VAL A 190 -1.97 6.05 -6.17
N ALA A 191 -2.60 5.97 -5.00
CA ALA A 191 -2.41 4.87 -4.05
C ALA A 191 -2.78 3.52 -4.69
N ARG A 192 -3.90 3.44 -5.40
CA ARG A 192 -4.34 2.22 -6.10
C ARG A 192 -3.40 1.81 -7.22
N ALA A 193 -2.84 2.78 -7.97
CA ALA A 193 -1.84 2.49 -8.98
C ALA A 193 -0.56 1.90 -8.36
N LEU A 194 -0.12 2.43 -7.22
CA LEU A 194 1.02 1.92 -6.47
C LEU A 194 0.78 0.47 -5.98
N ILE A 195 -0.40 0.20 -5.46
CA ILE A 195 -0.81 -1.14 -5.00
C ILE A 195 -0.84 -2.13 -6.19
N ASP A 196 -1.35 -1.71 -7.35
CA ASP A 196 -1.36 -2.52 -8.58
C ASP A 196 0.06 -2.84 -9.07
N ASP A 197 0.99 -1.87 -9.00
CA ASP A 197 2.41 -2.07 -9.33
C ASP A 197 3.08 -3.08 -8.37
N LEU A 198 2.66 -3.12 -7.11
CA LEU A 198 3.12 -4.11 -6.12
C LEU A 198 2.55 -5.52 -6.32
N GLY A 199 1.56 -5.70 -7.19
CA GLY A 199 0.99 -7.02 -7.48
C GLY A 199 -0.30 -7.34 -6.71
N PHE A 200 -1.02 -6.33 -6.24
CA PHE A 200 -2.29 -6.47 -5.52
C PHE A 200 -3.43 -5.75 -6.25
N ASP A 201 -4.64 -6.26 -6.11
CA ASP A 201 -5.85 -5.55 -6.51
C ASP A 201 -6.29 -4.57 -5.43
N THR A 202 -7.27 -3.72 -5.72
CA THR A 202 -7.81 -2.76 -4.75
C THR A 202 -9.32 -2.75 -4.75
N VAL A 203 -9.90 -2.53 -3.57
CA VAL A 203 -11.32 -2.22 -3.40
C VAL A 203 -11.43 -0.83 -2.81
N ASP A 204 -12.23 0.04 -3.45
CA ASP A 204 -12.54 1.36 -2.91
C ASP A 204 -13.52 1.21 -1.74
N THR A 205 -13.13 1.66 -0.55
CA THR A 205 -13.95 1.59 0.67
C THR A 205 -14.84 2.83 0.83
N GLY A 206 -14.58 3.89 0.06
CA GLY A 206 -15.29 5.16 0.18
C GLY A 206 -14.41 6.31 0.66
N GLY A 207 -15.00 7.24 1.40
CA GLY A 207 -14.29 8.36 2.03
C GLY A 207 -13.41 7.92 3.21
N LEU A 208 -12.65 8.86 3.74
CA LEU A 208 -11.80 8.56 4.89
C LEU A 208 -12.63 8.25 6.15
N ASP A 209 -13.84 8.79 6.25
CA ASP A 209 -14.79 8.46 7.33
C ASP A 209 -15.27 7.01 7.25
N ASP A 210 -15.23 6.36 6.09
CA ASP A 210 -15.55 4.94 5.91
C ASP A 210 -14.37 4.01 6.26
N SER A 211 -13.17 4.56 6.52
CA SER A 211 -11.96 3.78 6.77
C SER A 211 -12.06 2.85 7.99
N TRP A 212 -13.02 3.10 8.89
CA TRP A 212 -13.28 2.22 10.03
C TRP A 212 -13.65 0.80 9.59
N ARG A 213 -14.21 0.62 8.39
CA ARG A 213 -14.60 -0.71 7.86
C ARG A 213 -13.42 -1.65 7.67
N GLN A 214 -12.18 -1.13 7.60
CA GLN A 214 -10.95 -1.89 7.43
C GLN A 214 -10.00 -1.83 8.64
N GLN A 215 -10.48 -1.35 9.79
CA GLN A 215 -9.70 -1.27 11.03
C GLN A 215 -9.59 -2.63 11.74
N PRO A 216 -8.66 -2.79 12.69
CA PRO A 216 -8.60 -3.97 13.54
C PRO A 216 -9.95 -4.31 14.18
N GLY A 217 -10.27 -5.60 14.21
CA GLY A 217 -11.56 -6.10 14.73
C GLY A 217 -12.68 -6.15 13.70
N THR A 218 -12.50 -5.65 12.48
CA THR A 218 -13.48 -5.80 11.39
C THR A 218 -13.25 -7.07 10.58
N PRO A 219 -14.29 -7.60 9.89
CA PRO A 219 -14.18 -8.86 9.15
C PRO A 219 -13.09 -8.89 8.06
N VAL A 220 -12.74 -7.75 7.47
CA VAL A 220 -11.73 -7.68 6.38
C VAL A 220 -10.30 -7.59 6.92
N TYR A 221 -10.14 -7.27 8.21
CA TYR A 221 -8.82 -7.06 8.78
C TYR A 221 -8.01 -8.36 8.87
N GLY A 222 -6.83 -8.38 8.24
CA GLY A 222 -5.97 -9.57 8.19
C GLY A 222 -6.37 -10.62 7.14
N GLU A 223 -7.42 -10.37 6.36
CA GLU A 223 -7.88 -11.31 5.34
C GLU A 223 -7.15 -11.12 4.01
N ALA A 224 -6.56 -12.19 3.52
CA ALA A 224 -5.91 -12.23 2.21
C ALA A 224 -6.89 -12.82 1.17
N ALA A 225 -7.79 -11.99 0.66
CA ALA A 225 -8.90 -12.40 -0.19
C ALA A 225 -8.94 -11.63 -1.53
N ASP A 226 -9.71 -12.14 -2.49
CA ASP A 226 -9.97 -11.46 -3.76
C ASP A 226 -10.89 -10.23 -3.57
N ALA A 227 -11.04 -9.43 -4.62
CA ALA A 227 -11.80 -8.19 -4.57
C ALA A 227 -13.30 -8.39 -4.28
N GLU A 228 -13.90 -9.52 -4.68
CA GLU A 228 -15.32 -9.82 -4.42
C GLU A 228 -15.52 -10.13 -2.93
N THR A 229 -14.68 -10.98 -2.38
CA THR A 229 -14.69 -11.35 -0.97
C THR A 229 -14.42 -10.13 -0.08
N VAL A 230 -13.40 -9.30 -0.42
CA VAL A 230 -13.11 -8.05 0.30
C VAL A 230 -14.33 -7.12 0.34
N ARG A 231 -15.06 -6.95 -0.78
CA ARG A 231 -16.30 -6.13 -0.78
C ARG A 231 -17.37 -6.68 0.18
N LYS A 232 -17.56 -8.00 0.22
CA LYS A 232 -18.50 -8.65 1.14
C LYS A 232 -18.11 -8.42 2.59
N LEU A 233 -16.84 -8.56 2.92
CA LEU A 233 -16.32 -8.37 4.27
C LEU A 233 -16.42 -6.90 4.72
N LEU A 234 -16.11 -5.95 3.84
CA LEU A 234 -16.31 -4.51 4.11
C LEU A 234 -17.80 -4.16 4.36
N ALA A 235 -18.71 -4.76 3.59
CA ALA A 235 -20.13 -4.55 3.77
C ALA A 235 -20.67 -5.17 5.06
N ALA A 236 -20.05 -6.24 5.56
CA ALA A 236 -20.40 -6.91 6.81
C ALA A 236 -19.82 -6.24 8.06
N ALA A 237 -18.94 -5.23 7.90
CA ALA A 237 -18.31 -4.55 9.03
C ALA A 237 -19.33 -3.78 9.87
N ALA A 238 -19.17 -3.85 11.19
CA ALA A 238 -19.90 -3.03 12.17
C ALA A 238 -18.99 -1.94 12.71
N SER A 239 -19.54 -0.76 12.99
CA SER A 239 -18.75 0.39 13.44
C SER A 239 -18.32 0.32 14.90
N GLU A 240 -19.00 -0.51 15.70
CA GLU A 240 -18.69 -0.70 17.10
C GLU A 240 -17.42 -1.52 17.28
N ARG A 241 -16.46 -0.97 18.05
CA ARG A 241 -15.28 -1.74 18.48
C ARG A 241 -15.68 -2.75 19.53
N THR A 242 -15.23 -3.99 19.37
CA THR A 242 -15.38 -5.00 20.41
C THR A 242 -14.48 -4.71 21.61
N ALA A 243 -14.76 -5.30 22.77
CA ALA A 243 -13.97 -5.10 23.99
C ALA A 243 -12.47 -5.44 23.80
N GLU A 244 -12.15 -6.39 22.94
CA GLU A 244 -10.78 -6.77 22.58
C GLU A 244 -9.99 -5.62 21.94
N TRP A 245 -10.67 -4.71 21.22
CA TRP A 245 -10.07 -3.61 20.48
C TRP A 245 -10.31 -2.23 21.12
N ARG A 246 -10.69 -2.22 22.38
CA ARG A 246 -10.82 -1.01 23.21
C ARG A 246 -9.70 -0.91 24.24
N ALA A 247 -9.44 0.34 24.72
CA ALA A 247 -8.51 0.60 25.82
C ALA A 247 -9.12 0.24 27.17
#